data_b07fddadde4097e64f41f981e1de7dd6
#
_entry.id   b07fddadde4097e64f41f981e1de7dd6
#
_cell.length_a   1.000
_cell.length_b   1.000
_cell.length_c   1.000
_cell.angle_alpha   90.00
_cell.angle_beta   90.00
_cell.angle_gamma   90.00
#
_symmetry.space_group_name_H-M   'P 1'
#
loop_
_entity.id
_entity.type
_entity.pdbx_description
1 polymer ?
#
loop_
_entity_poly.entity_id
_entity_poly.type
_entity_poly.pdbx_seq_one_letter_code
_entity_poly.pdbx_strand_id
1 'polypeptide(L)'
;FFAYCSFVDPHHPFDPPKPYGDMYDPDALDAPCRMEGELIDKPPHFRKALAARGFSNERYDYRKLTDHQWGQIKAAYYGMITLIDDNIGRILHALKEKGMEKDTLILFTNDHGELLGDHGLLFKGPFHYDCLIKAPMIIKWPGVVPQGSRYSQVTEHVDIMPTLLEYAGVRPPYGVQGCSMAPILRGDKGAGKEYAMTEFNCYDWGLSVKTLTGRDYKLTYYAGEGFGELYDRNQDPEEFRNLWEDESYGAVKAYMIKKLMDRIIETEDPLPLRIGKY
;
A
#
# COMPACT_ATOMS: atom_id res chain seq x y z
N PHE A 1 -4.47 -22.05 17.37
CA PHE A 1 -5.44 -21.63 16.35
C PHE A 1 -4.83 -20.64 15.38
N PHE A 2 -5.39 -20.51 14.19
CA PHE A 2 -5.21 -19.41 13.25
C PHE A 2 -6.58 -18.76 13.04
N ALA A 3 -6.64 -17.43 13.13
CA ALA A 3 -7.84 -16.66 12.88
C ALA A 3 -7.53 -15.50 11.92
N TYR A 4 -8.39 -15.32 10.93
CA TYR A 4 -8.37 -14.19 10.01
C TYR A 4 -9.67 -13.42 10.19
N CYS A 5 -9.56 -12.13 10.54
CA CYS A 5 -10.68 -11.22 10.69
C CYS A 5 -10.56 -10.12 9.64
N SER A 6 -11.52 -10.03 8.76
CA SER A 6 -11.56 -9.01 7.70
C SER A 6 -12.71 -8.05 7.95
N PHE A 7 -12.43 -6.76 7.86
CA PHE A 7 -13.42 -5.70 7.79
C PHE A 7 -13.52 -5.21 6.35
N VAL A 8 -14.75 -5.01 5.86
CA VAL A 8 -14.97 -4.46 4.51
C VAL A 8 -14.68 -2.95 4.53
N ASP A 9 -15.09 -2.26 5.61
CA ASP A 9 -14.73 -0.88 5.85
C ASP A 9 -13.20 -0.70 5.92
N PRO A 10 -12.67 0.44 5.50
CA PRO A 10 -13.34 1.65 5.03
C PRO A 10 -13.56 1.71 3.50
N HIS A 11 -13.84 0.57 2.85
CA HIS A 11 -14.18 0.54 1.43
C HIS A 11 -15.45 1.35 1.17
N HIS A 12 -15.53 2.04 0.03
CA HIS A 12 -16.75 2.76 -0.35
C HIS A 12 -17.98 1.82 -0.49
N PRO A 13 -19.22 2.34 -0.30
CA PRO A 13 -19.60 3.73 -0.04
C PRO A 13 -19.15 4.20 1.35
N PHE A 14 -18.78 5.50 1.45
CA PHE A 14 -18.33 6.08 2.71
C PHE A 14 -19.55 6.55 3.52
N ASP A 15 -20.20 5.63 4.21
CA ASP A 15 -21.46 5.83 4.93
C ASP A 15 -21.46 5.21 6.34
N PRO A 16 -20.53 5.61 7.21
CA PRO A 16 -20.46 5.07 8.56
C PRO A 16 -21.74 5.34 9.35
N PRO A 17 -22.20 4.36 10.19
CA PRO A 17 -23.36 4.56 11.04
C PRO A 17 -23.08 5.59 12.14
N LYS A 18 -24.14 6.16 12.74
CA LYS A 18 -23.99 6.96 13.95
C LYS A 18 -23.51 6.09 15.12
N PRO A 19 -22.65 6.62 16.02
CA PRO A 19 -22.19 8.02 16.05
C PRO A 19 -21.00 8.33 15.12
N TYR A 20 -20.39 7.36 14.47
CA TYR A 20 -19.14 7.49 13.71
C TYR A 20 -19.23 8.47 12.56
N GLY A 21 -20.40 8.56 11.90
CA GLY A 21 -20.61 9.50 10.78
C GLY A 21 -20.59 10.98 11.19
N ASP A 22 -20.77 11.27 12.47
CA ASP A 22 -20.84 12.63 13.01
C ASP A 22 -19.59 12.98 13.89
N MET A 23 -18.56 12.10 13.91
CA MET A 23 -17.42 12.26 14.83
C MET A 23 -16.40 13.31 14.40
N TYR A 24 -16.26 13.53 13.12
CA TYR A 24 -15.22 14.39 12.57
C TYR A 24 -15.83 15.61 11.89
N ASP A 25 -15.33 16.80 12.24
CA ASP A 25 -15.72 18.03 11.57
C ASP A 25 -15.01 18.12 10.21
N PRO A 26 -15.74 18.12 9.07
CA PRO A 26 -15.17 18.22 7.74
C PRO A 26 -14.26 19.43 7.52
N ASP A 27 -14.58 20.57 8.15
CA ASP A 27 -13.85 21.82 7.99
C ASP A 27 -12.58 21.89 8.86
N ALA A 28 -12.44 20.98 9.83
CA ALA A 28 -11.25 20.87 10.67
C ALA A 28 -10.19 19.88 10.11
N LEU A 29 -10.50 19.15 9.04
CA LEU A 29 -9.58 18.20 8.45
C LEU A 29 -8.68 18.85 7.40
N ASP A 30 -7.43 18.37 7.32
CA ASP A 30 -6.48 18.84 6.32
C ASP A 30 -7.04 18.65 4.89
N ALA A 31 -6.85 19.67 4.06
CA ALA A 31 -7.16 19.58 2.65
C ALA A 31 -6.37 18.42 1.98
N PRO A 32 -6.90 17.82 0.89
CA PRO A 32 -6.14 16.84 0.12
C PRO A 32 -4.78 17.39 -0.36
N CYS A 33 -3.77 16.54 -0.33
CA CYS A 33 -2.44 16.84 -0.85
C CYS A 33 -2.49 16.88 -2.38
N ARG A 34 -2.49 18.06 -2.98
CA ARG A 34 -2.60 18.26 -4.43
C ARG A 34 -1.93 19.54 -4.89
N MET A 35 -1.41 19.53 -6.10
CA MET A 35 -0.78 20.66 -6.75
C MET A 35 -1.44 20.93 -8.10
N GLU A 36 -1.69 22.22 -8.42
CA GLU A 36 -2.26 22.58 -9.72
C GLU A 36 -1.31 22.15 -10.85
N GLY A 37 -1.87 21.47 -11.84
CA GLY A 37 -1.12 21.03 -13.02
C GLY A 37 -0.29 19.76 -12.84
N GLU A 38 -0.23 19.18 -11.66
CA GLU A 38 0.61 17.99 -11.35
C GLU A 38 0.38 16.77 -12.29
N LEU A 39 -0.83 16.64 -12.85
CA LEU A 39 -1.14 15.54 -13.75
C LEU A 39 -0.73 15.78 -15.21
N ILE A 40 -0.08 16.90 -15.53
CA ILE A 40 0.38 17.20 -16.89
C ILE A 40 1.46 16.21 -17.33
N ASP A 41 2.42 15.92 -16.46
CA ASP A 41 3.57 15.04 -16.71
C ASP A 41 3.29 13.57 -16.33
N LYS A 42 2.06 13.27 -15.88
CA LYS A 42 1.67 11.91 -15.51
C LYS A 42 1.18 11.12 -16.73
N PRO A 43 1.24 9.78 -16.67
CA PRO A 43 0.66 8.92 -17.69
C PRO A 43 -0.81 9.27 -18.02
N PRO A 44 -1.28 9.03 -19.25
CA PRO A 44 -2.58 9.54 -19.73
C PRO A 44 -3.80 9.09 -18.90
N HIS A 45 -3.72 7.92 -18.26
CA HIS A 45 -4.82 7.37 -17.45
C HIS A 45 -5.10 8.19 -16.19
N PHE A 46 -4.11 8.92 -15.64
CA PHE A 46 -4.31 9.82 -14.50
C PHE A 46 -5.33 10.91 -14.82
N ARG A 47 -5.18 11.57 -15.98
CA ARG A 47 -6.14 12.60 -16.42
C ARG A 47 -7.53 12.02 -16.75
N LYS A 48 -7.58 10.79 -17.27
CA LYS A 48 -8.85 10.10 -17.52
C LYS A 48 -9.62 9.80 -16.24
N ALA A 49 -8.91 9.52 -15.14
CA ALA A 49 -9.52 9.21 -13.85
C ALA A 49 -10.17 10.42 -13.16
N LEU A 50 -9.82 11.66 -13.53
CA LEU A 50 -10.44 12.87 -12.95
C LEU A 50 -11.95 12.95 -13.21
N ALA A 51 -12.47 12.27 -14.24
CA ALA A 51 -13.88 12.19 -14.58
C ALA A 51 -14.34 10.74 -14.48
N ALA A 52 -14.49 10.23 -13.27
CA ALA A 52 -14.93 8.85 -13.02
C ALA A 52 -16.43 8.68 -13.14
N ARG A 53 -16.88 7.43 -13.31
CA ARG A 53 -18.30 7.08 -13.17
C ARG A 53 -18.56 6.66 -11.73
N GLY A 54 -19.60 7.25 -11.11
CA GLY A 54 -20.11 6.80 -9.83
C GLY A 54 -20.91 5.50 -9.93
N PHE A 55 -21.35 4.98 -8.79
CA PHE A 55 -22.17 3.76 -8.69
C PHE A 55 -23.51 3.83 -9.44
N SER A 56 -24.06 5.04 -9.62
CA SER A 56 -25.30 5.31 -10.37
C SER A 56 -25.10 5.45 -11.88
N ASN A 57 -23.93 5.14 -12.42
CA ASN A 57 -23.51 5.45 -13.79
C ASN A 57 -23.43 6.96 -14.11
N GLU A 58 -23.59 7.81 -13.12
CA GLU A 58 -23.32 9.24 -13.25
C GLU A 58 -21.80 9.47 -13.30
N ARG A 59 -21.41 10.49 -14.08
CA ARG A 59 -20.01 10.90 -14.12
C ARG A 59 -19.78 11.98 -13.07
N TYR A 60 -18.83 11.71 -12.17
CA TYR A 60 -18.33 12.70 -11.23
C TYR A 60 -17.03 13.30 -11.78
N ASP A 61 -16.96 14.62 -11.73
CA ASP A 61 -15.74 15.36 -12.04
C ASP A 61 -15.13 15.84 -10.72
N TYR A 62 -14.12 15.15 -10.22
CA TYR A 62 -13.50 15.44 -8.93
C TYR A 62 -12.89 16.84 -8.87
N ARG A 63 -12.58 17.46 -10.02
CA ARG A 63 -12.11 18.85 -10.10
C ARG A 63 -13.14 19.87 -9.62
N LYS A 64 -14.42 19.49 -9.58
CA LYS A 64 -15.53 20.36 -9.16
C LYS A 64 -15.85 20.25 -7.68
N LEU A 65 -15.24 19.31 -6.96
CA LEU A 65 -15.46 19.18 -5.54
C LEU A 65 -14.80 20.35 -4.80
N THR A 66 -15.55 20.94 -3.87
CA THR A 66 -15.06 21.98 -2.96
C THR A 66 -14.22 21.35 -1.86
N ASP A 67 -13.39 22.13 -1.15
CA ASP A 67 -12.61 21.63 -0.02
C ASP A 67 -13.52 21.12 1.09
N HIS A 68 -14.67 21.74 1.34
CA HIS A 68 -15.67 21.23 2.27
C HIS A 68 -16.20 19.84 1.86
N GLN A 69 -16.47 19.60 0.57
CA GLN A 69 -16.90 18.27 0.09
C GLN A 69 -15.80 17.22 0.23
N TRP A 70 -14.54 17.59 -0.02
CA TRP A 70 -13.40 16.70 0.27
C TRP A 70 -13.30 16.41 1.78
N GLY A 71 -13.51 17.43 2.62
CA GLY A 71 -13.59 17.26 4.08
C GLY A 71 -14.70 16.29 4.50
N GLN A 72 -15.89 16.37 3.88
CA GLN A 72 -16.99 15.43 4.15
C GLN A 72 -16.62 13.99 3.80
N ILE A 73 -15.96 13.74 2.66
CA ILE A 73 -15.49 12.43 2.26
C ILE A 73 -14.47 11.89 3.28
N LYS A 74 -13.47 12.72 3.67
CA LYS A 74 -12.46 12.36 4.67
C LYS A 74 -13.08 12.09 6.05
N ALA A 75 -14.03 12.91 6.49
CA ALA A 75 -14.72 12.74 7.77
C ALA A 75 -15.46 11.41 7.85
N ALA A 76 -16.19 11.05 6.79
CA ALA A 76 -16.86 9.75 6.69
C ALA A 76 -15.84 8.59 6.75
N TYR A 77 -14.77 8.68 5.97
CA TYR A 77 -13.71 7.66 5.96
C TYR A 77 -13.06 7.48 7.35
N TYR A 78 -12.77 8.57 8.05
CA TYR A 78 -12.21 8.53 9.40
C TYR A 78 -13.19 7.93 10.40
N GLY A 79 -14.50 8.20 10.25
CA GLY A 79 -15.54 7.56 11.05
C GLY A 79 -15.56 6.04 10.87
N MET A 80 -15.41 5.55 9.62
CA MET A 80 -15.29 4.11 9.33
C MET A 80 -14.05 3.50 9.97
N ILE A 81 -12.90 4.20 9.92
CA ILE A 81 -11.67 3.73 10.60
C ILE A 81 -11.89 3.64 12.11
N THR A 82 -12.55 4.62 12.72
CA THR A 82 -12.85 4.60 14.16
C THR A 82 -13.76 3.43 14.53
N LEU A 83 -14.75 3.13 13.69
CA LEU A 83 -15.61 1.95 13.87
C LEU A 83 -14.80 0.63 13.84
N ILE A 84 -13.82 0.53 12.92
CA ILE A 84 -12.92 -0.63 12.85
C ILE A 84 -12.07 -0.71 14.12
N ASP A 85 -11.48 0.40 14.57
CA ASP A 85 -10.61 0.45 15.75
C ASP A 85 -11.36 -0.02 17.01
N ASP A 86 -12.60 0.44 17.22
CA ASP A 86 -13.46 -0.01 18.30
C ASP A 86 -13.71 -1.53 18.26
N ASN A 87 -13.95 -2.08 17.07
CA ASN A 87 -14.16 -3.53 16.91
C ASN A 87 -12.88 -4.34 17.10
N ILE A 88 -11.72 -3.83 16.68
CA ILE A 88 -10.41 -4.42 17.01
C ILE A 88 -10.21 -4.41 18.52
N GLY A 89 -10.56 -3.31 19.20
CA GLY A 89 -10.53 -3.21 20.66
C GLY A 89 -11.32 -4.33 21.35
N ARG A 90 -12.52 -4.67 20.83
CA ARG A 90 -13.35 -5.78 21.33
C ARG A 90 -12.66 -7.14 21.16
N ILE A 91 -12.01 -7.38 20.02
CA ILE A 91 -11.25 -8.62 19.76
C ILE A 91 -10.08 -8.75 20.74
N LEU A 92 -9.29 -7.67 20.91
CA LEU A 92 -8.16 -7.65 21.84
C LEU A 92 -8.61 -7.87 23.30
N HIS A 93 -9.74 -7.28 23.69
CA HIS A 93 -10.33 -7.48 25.01
C HIS A 93 -10.72 -8.94 25.24
N ALA A 94 -11.38 -9.58 24.28
CA ALA A 94 -11.76 -10.98 24.36
C ALA A 94 -10.54 -11.92 24.49
N LEU A 95 -9.44 -11.65 23.78
CA LEU A 95 -8.18 -12.41 23.93
C LEU A 95 -7.61 -12.26 25.35
N LYS A 96 -7.65 -11.04 25.89
CA LYS A 96 -7.17 -10.76 27.25
C LYS A 96 -8.02 -11.46 28.32
N GLU A 97 -9.35 -11.38 28.22
CA GLU A 97 -10.26 -12.06 29.16
C GLU A 97 -10.09 -13.58 29.15
N LYS A 98 -9.75 -14.15 28.01
CA LYS A 98 -9.47 -15.59 27.87
C LYS A 98 -8.04 -15.97 28.29
N GLY A 99 -7.21 -15.00 28.71
CA GLY A 99 -5.81 -15.26 29.08
C GLY A 99 -4.91 -15.67 27.91
N MET A 100 -5.34 -15.43 26.67
CA MET A 100 -4.64 -15.87 25.44
C MET A 100 -3.70 -14.82 24.87
N GLU A 101 -3.68 -13.61 25.38
CA GLU A 101 -2.93 -12.48 24.82
C GLU A 101 -1.42 -12.75 24.68
N LYS A 102 -0.82 -13.44 25.68
CA LYS A 102 0.61 -13.70 25.71
C LYS A 102 1.04 -14.76 24.69
N ASP A 103 0.15 -15.65 24.33
CA ASP A 103 0.40 -16.79 23.44
C ASP A 103 -0.16 -16.55 22.04
N THR A 104 -0.54 -15.31 21.71
CA THR A 104 -1.11 -14.95 20.42
C THR A 104 -0.26 -13.89 19.74
N LEU A 105 0.28 -14.21 18.55
CA LEU A 105 0.80 -13.22 17.62
C LEU A 105 -0.38 -12.54 16.94
N ILE A 106 -0.44 -11.22 17.03
CA ILE A 106 -1.46 -10.38 16.38
C ILE A 106 -0.78 -9.56 15.31
N LEU A 107 -1.29 -9.64 14.08
CA LEU A 107 -0.85 -8.82 12.96
C LEU A 107 -2.05 -8.01 12.44
N PHE A 108 -1.88 -6.71 12.41
CA PHE A 108 -2.82 -5.77 11.78
C PHE A 108 -2.19 -5.20 10.51
N THR A 109 -2.95 -5.20 9.43
CA THR A 109 -2.62 -4.54 8.16
C THR A 109 -3.90 -4.29 7.38
N ASN A 110 -3.80 -3.58 6.26
CA ASN A 110 -4.84 -3.50 5.23
C ASN A 110 -4.28 -3.99 3.89
N ASP A 111 -5.09 -4.06 2.85
CA ASP A 111 -4.69 -4.44 1.49
C ASP A 111 -4.00 -3.29 0.74
N HIS A 112 -4.53 -2.08 0.82
CA HIS A 112 -4.01 -0.84 0.21
C HIS A 112 -4.60 0.39 0.90
N GLY A 113 -4.09 1.57 0.58
CA GLY A 113 -4.64 2.85 1.03
C GLY A 113 -5.81 3.35 0.18
N GLU A 114 -6.09 4.65 0.29
CA GLU A 114 -7.15 5.35 -0.43
C GLU A 114 -6.64 6.74 -0.82
N LEU A 115 -6.98 7.22 -2.01
CA LEU A 115 -6.53 8.52 -2.51
C LEU A 115 -7.18 9.70 -1.77
N LEU A 116 -8.43 9.61 -1.39
CA LEU A 116 -9.17 10.62 -0.58
C LEU A 116 -9.01 12.07 -1.03
N GLY A 117 -8.79 12.30 -2.32
CA GLY A 117 -8.58 13.61 -2.91
C GLY A 117 -7.11 13.99 -3.11
N ASP A 118 -6.17 13.23 -2.55
CA ASP A 118 -4.76 13.44 -2.86
C ASP A 118 -4.54 13.28 -4.37
N HIS A 119 -3.69 14.13 -4.94
CA HIS A 119 -3.50 14.27 -6.39
C HIS A 119 -4.78 14.58 -7.18
N GLY A 120 -5.83 15.10 -6.51
CA GLY A 120 -7.12 15.38 -7.12
C GLY A 120 -7.94 14.15 -7.49
N LEU A 121 -7.54 12.97 -7.03
CA LEU A 121 -8.13 11.67 -7.34
C LEU A 121 -8.91 11.09 -6.15
N LEU A 122 -9.77 10.12 -6.40
CA LEU A 122 -10.54 9.39 -5.39
C LEU A 122 -10.50 7.90 -5.70
N PHE A 123 -10.69 7.09 -4.65
CA PHE A 123 -10.64 5.63 -4.71
C PHE A 123 -9.24 5.11 -5.01
N LYS A 124 -9.13 4.13 -5.88
CA LYS A 124 -7.93 3.36 -6.18
C LYS A 124 -7.86 3.03 -7.67
N GLY A 125 -6.71 2.52 -8.09
CA GLY A 125 -6.47 2.16 -9.48
C GLY A 125 -4.97 1.99 -9.73
N PRO A 126 -4.54 2.08 -10.99
CA PRO A 126 -3.12 1.99 -11.35
C PRO A 126 -2.34 3.29 -11.03
N PHE A 127 -2.52 3.80 -9.81
CA PHE A 127 -1.91 5.03 -9.30
C PHE A 127 -1.06 4.65 -8.08
N HIS A 128 0.20 4.27 -8.30
CA HIS A 128 1.03 3.72 -7.24
C HIS A 128 1.70 4.80 -6.37
N TYR A 129 0.92 5.81 -5.95
CA TYR A 129 1.32 6.80 -4.94
C TYR A 129 1.48 6.17 -3.55
N ASP A 130 2.32 6.74 -2.71
CA ASP A 130 2.53 6.23 -1.34
C ASP A 130 1.23 6.16 -0.54
N CYS A 131 0.33 7.13 -0.69
CA CYS A 131 -0.99 7.14 -0.02
C CYS A 131 -1.83 5.90 -0.37
N LEU A 132 -1.56 5.23 -1.49
CA LEU A 132 -2.28 4.04 -1.93
C LEU A 132 -1.52 2.74 -1.67
N ILE A 133 -0.20 2.70 -1.86
CA ILE A 133 0.57 1.45 -1.79
C ILE A 133 1.33 1.23 -0.47
N LYS A 134 1.46 2.26 0.38
CA LYS A 134 2.13 2.17 1.67
C LYS A 134 1.16 1.75 2.77
N ALA A 135 0.91 0.47 2.87
CA ALA A 135 0.00 -0.11 3.86
C ALA A 135 0.59 -0.05 5.29
N PRO A 136 -0.22 0.25 6.32
CA PRO A 136 0.20 0.12 7.72
C PRO A 136 0.43 -1.35 8.06
N MET A 137 1.40 -1.61 8.96
CA MET A 137 1.61 -2.93 9.53
C MET A 137 1.98 -2.82 11.00
N ILE A 138 1.24 -3.50 11.86
CA ILE A 138 1.49 -3.58 13.30
C ILE A 138 1.56 -5.04 13.69
N ILE A 139 2.65 -5.43 14.37
CA ILE A 139 2.82 -6.78 14.88
C ILE A 139 3.00 -6.72 16.39
N LYS A 140 2.15 -7.46 17.12
CA LYS A 140 2.19 -7.57 18.56
C LYS A 140 2.34 -9.03 18.98
N TRP A 141 3.35 -9.32 19.76
CA TRP A 141 3.48 -10.60 20.48
C TRP A 141 4.27 -10.38 21.77
N PRO A 142 3.58 -10.30 22.92
CA PRO A 142 4.22 -9.99 24.19
C PRO A 142 5.33 -10.98 24.55
N GLY A 143 6.53 -10.46 24.88
CA GLY A 143 7.68 -11.26 25.23
C GLY A 143 8.51 -11.79 24.03
N VAL A 144 8.02 -11.66 22.82
CA VAL A 144 8.72 -12.10 21.59
C VAL A 144 9.08 -10.93 20.69
N VAL A 145 8.13 -10.04 20.41
CA VAL A 145 8.36 -8.79 19.66
C VAL A 145 8.51 -7.63 20.63
N PRO A 146 9.62 -6.86 20.59
CA PRO A 146 9.84 -5.73 21.48
C PRO A 146 8.73 -4.68 21.41
N GLN A 147 8.21 -4.29 22.57
CA GLN A 147 7.14 -3.30 22.66
C GLN A 147 7.63 -1.90 22.25
N GLY A 148 6.79 -1.15 21.53
CA GLY A 148 7.06 0.24 21.13
C GLY A 148 8.15 0.39 20.08
N SER A 149 8.64 -0.70 19.50
CA SER A 149 9.63 -0.65 18.43
C SER A 149 9.04 -0.13 17.14
N ARG A 150 9.86 0.62 16.36
CA ARG A 150 9.55 1.04 15.00
C ARG A 150 10.67 0.56 14.08
N TYR A 151 10.29 0.04 12.95
CA TYR A 151 11.20 -0.52 11.94
C TYR A 151 11.02 0.26 10.63
N SER A 152 12.13 0.71 10.05
CA SER A 152 12.17 1.49 8.81
C SER A 152 12.61 0.67 7.59
N GLN A 153 12.83 -0.62 7.79
CA GLN A 153 13.20 -1.54 6.73
C GLN A 153 12.04 -1.73 5.75
N VAL A 154 12.37 -1.89 4.48
CA VAL A 154 11.40 -2.19 3.43
C VAL A 154 10.84 -3.59 3.64
N THR A 155 9.51 -3.69 3.67
CA THR A 155 8.75 -4.94 3.77
C THR A 155 7.59 -4.93 2.79
N GLU A 156 7.09 -6.11 2.45
CA GLU A 156 5.97 -6.29 1.51
C GLU A 156 4.92 -7.22 2.14
N HIS A 157 3.68 -7.16 1.69
CA HIS A 157 2.62 -8.07 2.15
C HIS A 157 2.96 -9.55 1.92
N VAL A 158 3.69 -9.85 0.86
CA VAL A 158 4.16 -11.22 0.56
C VAL A 158 5.08 -11.77 1.67
N ASP A 159 5.64 -10.91 2.52
CA ASP A 159 6.51 -11.29 3.66
C ASP A 159 5.71 -11.78 4.88
N ILE A 160 4.41 -11.51 4.93
CA ILE A 160 3.55 -11.88 6.06
C ILE A 160 3.52 -13.40 6.24
N MET A 161 3.24 -14.13 5.19
CA MET A 161 3.08 -15.58 5.27
C MET A 161 4.36 -16.29 5.75
N PRO A 162 5.54 -16.08 5.15
CA PRO A 162 6.76 -16.71 5.64
C PRO A 162 7.13 -16.28 7.06
N THR A 163 6.77 -15.05 7.49
CA THR A 163 6.97 -14.60 8.88
C THR A 163 6.10 -15.39 9.85
N LEU A 164 4.83 -15.57 9.56
CA LEU A 164 3.92 -16.34 10.40
C LEU A 164 4.32 -17.81 10.46
N LEU A 165 4.76 -18.39 9.36
CA LEU A 165 5.24 -19.76 9.31
C LEU A 165 6.53 -19.95 10.12
N GLU A 166 7.49 -19.00 10.06
CA GLU A 166 8.72 -19.06 10.89
C GLU A 166 8.36 -19.06 12.37
N TYR A 167 7.49 -18.16 12.81
CA TYR A 167 7.05 -18.11 14.21
C TYR A 167 6.24 -19.33 14.64
N ALA A 168 5.53 -19.96 13.73
CA ALA A 168 4.82 -21.22 13.98
C ALA A 168 5.73 -22.46 13.94
N GLY A 169 7.03 -22.32 13.63
CA GLY A 169 7.95 -23.44 13.46
C GLY A 169 7.65 -24.30 12.22
N VAL A 170 6.94 -23.75 11.24
CA VAL A 170 6.55 -24.45 10.01
C VAL A 170 7.43 -23.98 8.85
N ARG A 171 8.01 -24.93 8.13
CA ARG A 171 8.81 -24.61 6.95
C ARG A 171 7.92 -24.05 5.83
N PRO A 172 8.25 -22.88 5.24
CA PRO A 172 7.54 -22.38 4.08
C PRO A 172 7.57 -23.37 2.92
N PRO A 173 6.47 -23.49 2.17
CA PRO A 173 6.45 -24.31 0.96
C PRO A 173 7.39 -23.74 -0.11
N TYR A 174 7.76 -24.58 -1.07
CA TYR A 174 8.55 -24.16 -2.23
C TYR A 174 7.77 -23.11 -3.05
N GLY A 175 8.47 -22.11 -3.56
CA GLY A 175 7.87 -21.06 -4.40
C GLY A 175 7.35 -19.85 -3.62
N VAL A 176 7.58 -19.78 -2.29
CA VAL A 176 7.28 -18.57 -1.52
C VAL A 176 8.24 -17.46 -1.93
N GLN A 177 7.69 -16.36 -2.43
CA GLN A 177 8.45 -15.22 -2.97
C GLN A 177 8.78 -14.17 -1.89
N GLY A 178 8.11 -14.22 -0.74
CA GLY A 178 8.36 -13.34 0.40
C GLY A 178 9.53 -13.80 1.27
N CYS A 179 10.05 -12.87 2.07
CA CYS A 179 11.09 -13.12 3.08
C CYS A 179 10.50 -12.91 4.48
N SER A 180 10.91 -13.76 5.44
CA SER A 180 10.44 -13.57 6.81
C SER A 180 10.94 -12.25 7.41
N MET A 181 10.04 -11.51 8.04
CA MET A 181 10.34 -10.30 8.82
C MET A 181 10.83 -10.63 10.24
N ALA A 182 10.85 -11.87 10.66
CA ALA A 182 11.24 -12.26 12.02
C ALA A 182 12.65 -11.77 12.42
N PRO A 183 13.67 -11.76 11.55
CA PRO A 183 14.96 -11.14 11.88
C PRO A 183 14.83 -9.64 12.20
N ILE A 184 14.08 -8.90 11.40
CA ILE A 184 13.79 -7.47 11.65
C ILE A 184 13.12 -7.29 13.01
N LEU A 185 12.10 -8.10 13.30
CA LEU A 185 11.33 -8.03 14.54
C LEU A 185 12.16 -8.41 15.77
N ARG A 186 13.23 -9.18 15.60
CA ARG A 186 14.24 -9.46 16.64
C ARG A 186 15.32 -8.37 16.77
N GLY A 187 15.25 -7.31 15.94
CA GLY A 187 16.16 -6.18 16.02
C GLY A 187 17.40 -6.28 15.12
N ASP A 188 17.45 -7.20 14.17
CA ASP A 188 18.52 -7.28 13.18
C ASP A 188 18.39 -6.11 12.20
N LYS A 189 19.28 -5.12 12.31
CA LYS A 189 19.30 -3.92 11.48
C LYS A 189 19.77 -4.18 10.03
N GLY A 190 20.45 -5.30 9.80
CA GLY A 190 20.91 -5.72 8.48
C GLY A 190 19.86 -6.48 7.68
N ALA A 191 18.79 -6.93 8.35
CA ALA A 191 17.70 -7.63 7.69
C ALA A 191 16.77 -6.66 6.95
N GLY A 192 16.01 -7.18 5.99
CA GLY A 192 15.07 -6.42 5.16
C GLY A 192 15.51 -6.40 3.70
N LYS A 193 14.69 -5.73 2.91
CA LYS A 193 14.88 -5.60 1.46
C LYS A 193 15.36 -4.19 1.12
N GLU A 194 16.07 -4.06 0.00
CA GLU A 194 16.42 -2.76 -0.57
C GLU A 194 15.20 -2.11 -1.25
N TYR A 195 14.36 -2.94 -1.87
CA TYR A 195 13.19 -2.51 -2.64
C TYR A 195 11.96 -3.35 -2.33
N ALA A 196 10.78 -2.70 -2.37
CA ALA A 196 9.47 -3.35 -2.47
C ALA A 196 8.96 -3.28 -3.91
N MET A 197 8.25 -4.32 -4.35
CA MET A 197 7.59 -4.35 -5.64
C MET A 197 6.07 -4.40 -5.47
N THR A 198 5.38 -3.50 -6.16
CA THR A 198 3.91 -3.47 -6.24
C THR A 198 3.50 -3.72 -7.69
N GLU A 199 2.47 -4.53 -7.89
CA GLU A 199 1.98 -4.91 -9.21
C GLU A 199 0.50 -4.57 -9.36
N PHE A 200 0.11 -4.15 -10.56
CA PHE A 200 -1.28 -3.97 -10.93
C PHE A 200 -1.50 -4.47 -12.36
N ASN A 201 -2.33 -5.48 -12.49
CA ASN A 201 -2.73 -6.04 -13.78
C ASN A 201 -4.25 -6.05 -13.83
N CYS A 202 -4.85 -5.18 -14.61
CA CYS A 202 -6.30 -5.08 -14.71
C CYS A 202 -6.72 -4.89 -16.17
N TYR A 203 -7.57 -5.78 -16.63
CA TYR A 203 -8.08 -5.76 -17.98
C TYR A 203 -8.87 -4.48 -18.30
N ASP A 204 -9.66 -4.00 -17.35
CA ASP A 204 -10.50 -2.80 -17.55
C ASP A 204 -9.71 -1.52 -17.82
N TRP A 205 -8.50 -1.44 -17.28
CA TRP A 205 -7.59 -0.34 -17.54
C TRP A 205 -6.69 -0.57 -18.76
N GLY A 206 -6.59 -1.82 -19.22
CA GLY A 206 -5.68 -2.22 -20.29
C GLY A 206 -4.20 -2.03 -19.94
N LEU A 207 -3.86 -1.98 -18.64
CA LEU A 207 -2.53 -1.70 -18.13
C LEU A 207 -1.96 -2.88 -17.37
N SER A 208 -0.68 -3.14 -17.58
CA SER A 208 0.14 -4.03 -16.77
C SER A 208 1.27 -3.20 -16.17
N VAL A 209 1.26 -3.05 -14.84
CA VAL A 209 2.06 -2.07 -14.12
C VAL A 209 2.91 -2.75 -13.05
N LYS A 210 4.18 -2.39 -12.98
CA LYS A 210 5.06 -2.78 -11.87
C LYS A 210 5.77 -1.55 -11.33
N THR A 211 5.71 -1.40 -10.01
CA THR A 211 6.39 -0.31 -9.31
C THR A 211 7.44 -0.86 -8.37
N LEU A 212 8.64 -0.35 -8.47
CA LEU A 212 9.73 -0.61 -7.56
C LEU A 212 9.92 0.59 -6.63
N THR A 213 9.74 0.38 -5.34
CA THR A 213 9.86 1.42 -4.31
C THR A 213 11.08 1.13 -3.45
N GLY A 214 12.06 2.02 -3.51
CA GLY A 214 13.22 2.05 -2.63
C GLY A 214 13.15 3.18 -1.62
N ARG A 215 14.25 3.39 -0.90
CA ARG A 215 14.37 4.48 0.07
C ARG A 215 14.36 5.85 -0.63
N ASP A 216 15.18 6.00 -1.67
CA ASP A 216 15.47 7.29 -2.29
C ASP A 216 14.64 7.54 -3.56
N TYR A 217 14.31 6.48 -4.30
CA TYR A 217 13.60 6.56 -5.56
C TYR A 217 12.45 5.57 -5.64
N LYS A 218 11.41 5.96 -6.38
CA LYS A 218 10.31 5.09 -6.81
C LYS A 218 10.21 5.15 -8.33
N LEU A 219 10.10 3.97 -8.97
CA LEU A 219 9.91 3.85 -10.41
C LEU A 219 8.70 3.00 -10.71
N THR A 220 7.82 3.49 -11.58
CA THR A 220 6.67 2.74 -12.12
C THR A 220 6.86 2.51 -13.61
N TYR A 221 6.81 1.24 -13.99
CA TYR A 221 6.93 0.79 -15.37
C TYR A 221 5.59 0.26 -15.87
N TYR A 222 5.20 0.70 -17.06
CA TYR A 222 3.98 0.28 -17.74
C TYR A 222 4.37 -0.57 -18.95
N ALA A 223 4.02 -1.84 -18.94
CA ALA A 223 4.44 -2.78 -19.97
C ALA A 223 3.83 -2.43 -21.33
N GLY A 224 4.69 -2.30 -22.34
CA GLY A 224 4.27 -1.99 -23.72
C GLY A 224 3.99 -0.50 -23.99
N GLU A 225 4.11 0.36 -22.96
CA GLU A 225 3.84 1.78 -23.10
C GLU A 225 5.12 2.59 -23.24
N GLY A 226 5.01 3.76 -23.90
CA GLY A 226 6.14 4.69 -24.05
C GLY A 226 6.35 5.63 -22.87
N PHE A 227 5.54 5.52 -21.81
CA PHE A 227 5.59 6.36 -20.62
C PHE A 227 5.92 5.54 -19.38
N GLY A 228 6.31 6.23 -18.31
CA GLY A 228 6.54 5.66 -16.98
C GLY A 228 6.51 6.75 -15.94
N GLU A 229 6.89 6.39 -14.73
CA GLU A 229 7.03 7.36 -13.63
C GLU A 229 8.34 7.11 -12.88
N LEU A 230 8.98 8.20 -12.49
CA LEU A 230 10.16 8.20 -11.62
C LEU A 230 10.04 9.36 -10.63
N TYR A 231 10.24 9.06 -9.36
CA TYR A 231 10.18 10.06 -8.28
C TYR A 231 11.43 10.01 -7.42
N ASP A 232 11.96 11.18 -7.08
CA ASP A 232 12.98 11.37 -6.05
C ASP A 232 12.28 11.62 -4.70
N ARG A 233 12.23 10.60 -3.87
CA ARG A 233 11.47 10.61 -2.60
C ARG A 233 12.07 11.51 -1.53
N ASN A 234 13.32 11.95 -1.70
CA ASN A 234 13.97 12.89 -0.79
C ASN A 234 13.62 14.33 -1.13
N GLN A 235 13.48 14.66 -2.43
CA GLN A 235 13.19 16.01 -2.90
C GLN A 235 11.68 16.24 -3.10
N ASP A 236 10.94 15.19 -3.44
CA ASP A 236 9.52 15.22 -3.74
C ASP A 236 8.79 14.04 -3.04
N PRO A 237 8.67 14.07 -1.71
CA PRO A 237 8.02 13.01 -0.96
C PRO A 237 6.53 12.82 -1.28
N GLU A 238 5.90 13.86 -1.83
CA GLU A 238 4.50 13.84 -2.25
C GLU A 238 4.31 13.41 -3.71
N GLU A 239 5.40 13.11 -4.44
CA GLU A 239 5.34 12.53 -5.79
C GLU A 239 4.62 13.41 -6.82
N PHE A 240 4.76 14.72 -6.72
CA PHE A 240 4.14 15.67 -7.65
C PHE A 240 4.83 15.70 -9.01
N ARG A 241 6.16 15.66 -9.04
CA ARG A 241 6.94 15.80 -10.25
C ARG A 241 7.40 14.45 -10.80
N ASN A 242 6.90 14.07 -11.97
CA ASN A 242 7.39 12.89 -12.68
C ASN A 242 8.70 13.20 -13.41
N LEU A 243 9.77 12.49 -13.04
CA LEU A 243 11.12 12.64 -13.57
C LEU A 243 11.42 11.66 -14.72
N TRP A 244 10.43 10.93 -15.23
CA TRP A 244 10.63 9.89 -16.24
C TRP A 244 11.28 10.42 -17.52
N GLU A 245 10.93 11.62 -17.97
CA GLU A 245 11.47 12.27 -19.16
C GLU A 245 12.62 13.25 -18.85
N ASP A 246 13.00 13.42 -17.59
CA ASP A 246 14.11 14.30 -17.20
C ASP A 246 15.46 13.61 -17.50
N GLU A 247 16.17 14.11 -18.51
CA GLU A 247 17.47 13.56 -18.95
C GLU A 247 18.52 13.52 -17.83
N SER A 248 18.45 14.45 -16.87
CA SER A 248 19.38 14.51 -15.72
C SER A 248 19.24 13.29 -14.80
N TYR A 249 18.08 12.62 -14.81
CA TYR A 249 17.79 11.38 -14.06
C TYR A 249 17.96 10.11 -14.92
N GLY A 250 18.47 10.20 -16.15
CA GLY A 250 18.62 9.06 -17.05
C GLY A 250 19.41 7.88 -16.46
N ALA A 251 20.49 8.17 -15.71
CA ALA A 251 21.28 7.14 -15.04
C ALA A 251 20.50 6.47 -13.90
N VAL A 252 19.75 7.24 -13.11
CA VAL A 252 18.90 6.74 -12.03
C VAL A 252 17.77 5.87 -12.60
N LYS A 253 17.11 6.34 -13.66
CA LYS A 253 16.08 5.57 -14.37
C LYS A 253 16.61 4.22 -14.85
N ALA A 254 17.74 4.20 -15.54
CA ALA A 254 18.36 2.96 -16.02
C ALA A 254 18.71 2.00 -14.87
N TYR A 255 19.25 2.51 -13.79
CA TYR A 255 19.54 1.73 -12.58
C TYR A 255 18.28 1.13 -11.95
N MET A 256 17.23 1.92 -11.77
CA MET A 256 15.96 1.47 -11.19
C MET A 256 15.26 0.44 -12.09
N ILE A 257 15.31 0.59 -13.42
CA ILE A 257 14.79 -0.41 -14.36
C ILE A 257 15.56 -1.73 -14.21
N LYS A 258 16.91 -1.67 -14.12
CA LYS A 258 17.70 -2.88 -13.86
C LYS A 258 17.29 -3.56 -12.56
N LYS A 259 17.11 -2.82 -11.48
CA LYS A 259 16.67 -3.37 -10.18
C LYS A 259 15.27 -3.97 -10.26
N LEU A 260 14.37 -3.35 -11.02
CA LEU A 260 13.04 -3.91 -11.27
C LEU A 260 13.14 -5.24 -12.03
N MET A 261 14.00 -5.34 -13.05
CA MET A 261 14.24 -6.59 -13.76
C MET A 261 14.82 -7.67 -12.84
N ASP A 262 15.82 -7.32 -12.01
CA ASP A 262 16.39 -8.24 -11.03
C ASP A 262 15.26 -8.78 -10.11
N ARG A 263 14.37 -7.88 -9.62
CA ARG A 263 13.27 -8.26 -8.71
C ARG A 263 12.21 -9.12 -9.40
N ILE A 264 11.89 -8.86 -10.67
CA ILE A 264 10.97 -9.69 -11.46
C ILE A 264 11.51 -11.11 -11.59
N ILE A 265 12.79 -11.26 -11.91
CA ILE A 265 13.45 -12.57 -12.05
C ILE A 265 13.46 -13.33 -10.69
N GLU A 266 13.74 -12.64 -9.60
CA GLU A 266 13.72 -13.23 -8.25
C GLU A 266 12.34 -13.71 -7.81
N THR A 267 11.27 -13.08 -8.30
CA THR A 267 9.87 -13.38 -7.93
C THR A 267 9.12 -14.17 -8.99
N GLU A 268 9.79 -14.57 -10.05
CA GLU A 268 9.23 -15.45 -11.06
C GLU A 268 8.84 -16.79 -10.45
N ASP A 269 7.73 -17.37 -10.90
CA ASP A 269 7.32 -18.70 -10.43
C ASP A 269 8.43 -19.71 -10.72
N PRO A 270 8.93 -20.41 -9.72
CA PRO A 270 10.04 -21.31 -9.91
C PRO A 270 9.64 -22.48 -10.81
N LEU A 271 10.21 -22.53 -11.98
CA LEU A 271 10.11 -23.70 -12.85
C LEU A 271 10.73 -24.92 -12.15
N PRO A 272 10.23 -26.14 -12.41
CA PRO A 272 10.86 -27.35 -11.90
C PRO A 272 12.36 -27.36 -12.24
N LEU A 273 13.18 -27.64 -11.22
CA LEU A 273 14.62 -27.76 -11.45
C LEU A 273 14.89 -28.77 -12.55
N ARG A 274 15.68 -28.39 -13.52
CA ARG A 274 16.12 -29.29 -14.58
C ARG A 274 17.02 -30.35 -13.98
N ILE A 275 16.58 -31.60 -13.99
CA ILE A 275 17.32 -32.75 -13.46
C ILE A 275 18.08 -33.54 -14.54
N GLY A 276 17.84 -33.23 -15.81
CA GLY A 276 18.52 -33.84 -16.94
C GLY A 276 19.56 -32.90 -17.56
N LYS A 277 20.62 -33.47 -18.15
CA LYS A 277 21.65 -32.69 -18.84
C LYS A 277 21.16 -32.08 -20.15
N TYR A 278 20.13 -32.66 -20.77
CA TYR A 278 19.52 -32.22 -22.03
C TYR A 278 18.02 -32.51 -22.02
#